data_1b6d995eed63cb4806f22df74ce1aa27
#
_entry.id   1b6d995eed63cb4806f22df74ce1aa27
#
_cell.length_a   1.000
_cell.length_b   1.000
_cell.length_c   1.000
_cell.angle_alpha   90.00
_cell.angle_beta   90.00
_cell.angle_gamma   90.00
#
_symmetry.space_group_name_H-M   'P 1'
#
loop_
_entity.id
_entity.type
_entity.pdbx_description
1 polymer ?
#
loop_
_entity_poly.entity_id
_entity_poly.type
_entity_poly.pdbx_seq_one_letter_code
_entity_poly.pdbx_strand_id
1 'polypeptide(L)'
;MEVEFDESAWPIVVARWKRSPVDADVTPVLRKVDGWLARGRFGLLIDSRGAEALSPEQRTRIVDHMKANAALTKERLVQAVVLDSLVQRTLFYGVSLLSPLPFPNKVFADPEAARRWLESELGLRSELGRGA
;
A
#
# COMPACT_ATOMS: atom_id res chain seq x y z
N MET A 1 -10.72 -1.07 -15.05
CA MET A 1 -9.86 -1.70 -14.06
C MET A 1 -10.61 -1.84 -12.74
N GLU A 2 -10.43 -2.95 -12.06
CA GLU A 2 -11.22 -3.28 -10.87
C GLU A 2 -10.57 -2.80 -9.57
N VAL A 3 -9.74 -1.81 -9.64
CA VAL A 3 -9.21 -1.10 -8.48
C VAL A 3 -9.61 0.37 -8.58
N GLU A 4 -10.14 0.90 -7.48
CA GLU A 4 -10.46 2.31 -7.37
C GLU A 4 -9.33 3.03 -6.66
N PHE A 5 -8.95 4.19 -7.17
CA PHE A 5 -7.96 5.05 -6.54
C PHE A 5 -8.62 6.35 -6.06
N ASP A 6 -8.40 6.70 -4.81
CA ASP A 6 -8.84 7.95 -4.24
C ASP A 6 -7.60 8.78 -3.84
N GLU A 7 -7.35 9.84 -4.58
CA GLU A 7 -6.21 10.74 -4.37
C GLU A 7 -6.64 12.05 -3.69
N SER A 8 -7.89 12.17 -3.29
CA SER A 8 -8.45 13.41 -2.77
C SER A 8 -7.83 13.86 -1.45
N ALA A 9 -7.26 12.95 -0.70
CA ALA A 9 -6.62 13.22 0.59
C ALA A 9 -5.09 13.17 0.51
N TRP A 10 -4.51 13.52 -0.65
CA TRP A 10 -3.05 13.56 -0.78
C TRP A 10 -2.40 14.26 0.42
N PRO A 11 -1.32 13.76 1.03
CA PRO A 11 -0.45 12.69 0.56
C PRO A 11 -0.86 11.27 0.97
N ILE A 12 -2.09 11.03 1.36
CA ILE A 12 -2.58 9.68 1.57
C ILE A 12 -3.46 9.31 0.39
N VAL A 13 -3.11 8.22 -0.27
CA VAL A 13 -3.83 7.67 -1.41
C VAL A 13 -4.45 6.35 -1.00
N VAL A 14 -5.71 6.13 -1.36
CA VAL A 14 -6.41 4.88 -1.08
C VAL A 14 -6.60 4.12 -2.39
N ALA A 15 -6.17 2.87 -2.41
CA ALA A 15 -6.43 1.93 -3.49
C ALA A 15 -7.35 0.84 -2.96
N ARG A 16 -8.54 0.71 -3.55
CA ARG A 16 -9.51 -0.30 -3.12
C ARG A 16 -9.72 -1.32 -4.21
N TRP A 17 -9.45 -2.57 -3.91
CA TRP A 17 -9.69 -3.66 -4.82
C TRP A 17 -11.14 -4.11 -4.74
N LYS A 18 -11.83 -4.10 -5.90
CA LYS A 18 -13.22 -4.55 -5.99
C LYS A 18 -13.32 -6.05 -6.20
N ARG A 19 -12.24 -6.66 -6.65
CA ARG A 19 -12.11 -8.11 -6.83
C ARG A 19 -10.64 -8.49 -6.72
N SER A 20 -10.38 -9.79 -6.73
CA SER A 20 -9.02 -10.32 -6.69
C SER A 20 -8.22 -9.85 -7.90
N PRO A 21 -6.93 -9.51 -7.73
CA PRO A 21 -6.08 -9.02 -8.81
C PRO A 21 -5.93 -10.04 -9.93
N VAL A 22 -5.88 -9.56 -11.18
CA VAL A 22 -5.47 -10.35 -12.34
C VAL A 22 -4.19 -9.74 -12.93
N ASP A 23 -3.49 -10.50 -13.77
CA ASP A 23 -2.19 -10.08 -14.30
C ASP A 23 -2.27 -8.73 -15.03
N ALA A 24 -3.36 -8.48 -15.75
CA ALA A 24 -3.55 -7.24 -16.48
C ALA A 24 -3.65 -6.00 -15.58
N ASP A 25 -3.92 -6.16 -14.30
CA ASP A 25 -4.03 -5.05 -13.36
C ASP A 25 -2.67 -4.51 -12.92
N VAL A 26 -1.62 -5.32 -13.01
CA VAL A 26 -0.31 -4.99 -12.42
C VAL A 26 0.31 -3.75 -13.05
N THR A 27 0.42 -3.72 -14.38
CA THR A 27 1.04 -2.58 -15.06
C THR A 27 0.34 -1.25 -14.80
N PRO A 28 -1.01 -1.15 -14.90
CA PRO A 28 -1.69 0.09 -14.57
C PRO A 28 -1.47 0.55 -13.12
N VAL A 29 -1.45 -0.38 -12.16
CA VAL A 29 -1.19 -0.05 -10.75
C VAL A 29 0.23 0.49 -10.58
N LEU A 30 1.22 -0.14 -11.19
CA LEU A 30 2.61 0.32 -11.11
C LEU A 30 2.79 1.69 -11.74
N ARG A 31 2.09 2.00 -12.83
CA ARG A 31 2.12 3.33 -13.44
C ARG A 31 1.56 4.40 -12.50
N LYS A 32 0.49 4.07 -11.78
CA LYS A 32 -0.07 4.98 -10.78
C LYS A 32 0.93 5.23 -9.66
N VAL A 33 1.56 4.18 -9.15
CA VAL A 33 2.58 4.31 -8.11
C VAL A 33 3.73 5.19 -8.58
N ASP A 34 4.21 5.00 -9.80
CA ASP A 34 5.29 5.83 -10.36
C ASP A 34 4.89 7.31 -10.42
N GLY A 35 3.65 7.60 -10.77
CA GLY A 35 3.13 8.96 -10.80
C GLY A 35 3.10 9.61 -9.41
N TRP A 36 2.69 8.85 -8.40
CA TRP A 36 2.69 9.35 -7.02
C TRP A 36 4.11 9.53 -6.48
N LEU A 37 5.00 8.60 -6.78
CA LEU A 37 6.42 8.74 -6.41
C LEU A 37 7.03 10.01 -7.00
N ALA A 38 6.64 10.37 -8.21
CA ALA A 38 7.12 11.59 -8.86
C ALA A 38 6.59 12.86 -8.18
N ARG A 39 5.42 12.79 -7.52
CA ARG A 39 4.83 13.93 -6.82
C ARG A 39 5.51 14.23 -5.50
N GLY A 40 6.00 13.22 -4.80
CA GLY A 40 6.64 13.39 -3.51
C GLY A 40 6.42 12.24 -2.56
N ARG A 41 6.62 12.48 -1.27
CA ARG A 41 6.41 11.46 -0.24
C ARG A 41 4.92 11.27 0.00
N PHE A 42 4.48 10.01 0.06
CA PHE A 42 3.06 9.68 0.21
C PHE A 42 2.86 8.37 0.95
N GLY A 43 1.66 8.20 1.47
CA GLY A 43 1.19 6.96 2.07
C GLY A 43 0.17 6.29 1.16
N LEU A 44 0.33 5.00 0.92
CA LEU A 44 -0.59 4.20 0.13
C LEU A 44 -1.34 3.24 1.06
N LEU A 45 -2.65 3.43 1.14
CA LEU A 45 -3.53 2.52 1.86
C LEU A 45 -4.19 1.60 0.85
N ILE A 46 -3.84 0.32 0.90
CA ILE A 46 -4.41 -0.68 0.01
C ILE A 46 -5.51 -1.42 0.76
N ASP A 47 -6.75 -1.19 0.38
CA ASP A 47 -7.89 -1.88 0.96
C ASP A 47 -8.19 -3.12 0.11
N SER A 48 -7.80 -4.27 0.61
CA SER A 48 -7.96 -5.57 -0.06
C SER A 48 -9.00 -6.44 0.64
N ARG A 49 -9.89 -5.85 1.41
CA ARG A 49 -10.96 -6.62 2.06
C ARG A 49 -11.86 -7.21 1.00
N GLY A 50 -12.13 -8.51 1.11
CA GLY A 50 -12.93 -9.24 0.13
C GLY A 50 -12.19 -9.65 -1.14
N ALA A 51 -10.92 -9.30 -1.28
CA ALA A 51 -10.07 -9.70 -2.39
C ALA A 51 -9.07 -10.76 -1.94
N GLU A 52 -8.66 -11.61 -2.86
CA GLU A 52 -7.58 -12.56 -2.61
C GLU A 52 -6.22 -11.87 -2.72
N ALA A 53 -5.20 -12.50 -2.17
CA ALA A 53 -3.83 -12.02 -2.27
C ALA A 53 -3.33 -12.06 -3.73
N LEU A 54 -2.29 -11.28 -4.01
CA LEU A 54 -1.57 -11.37 -5.27
C LEU A 54 -1.01 -12.77 -5.49
N SER A 55 -1.02 -13.22 -6.74
CA SER A 55 -0.31 -14.45 -7.10
C SER A 55 1.21 -14.27 -6.90
N PRO A 56 1.98 -15.35 -6.78
CA PRO A 56 3.43 -15.25 -6.67
C PRO A 56 4.06 -14.47 -7.84
N GLU A 57 3.56 -14.65 -9.06
CA GLU A 57 4.07 -13.96 -10.24
C GLU A 57 3.74 -12.47 -10.19
N GLN A 58 2.52 -12.11 -9.81
CA GLN A 58 2.10 -10.72 -9.64
C GLN A 58 2.94 -10.04 -8.57
N ARG A 59 3.13 -10.71 -7.43
CA ARG A 59 3.97 -10.20 -6.36
C ARG A 59 5.40 -9.96 -6.81
N THR A 60 5.98 -10.91 -7.54
CA THR A 60 7.34 -10.79 -8.05
C THR A 60 7.48 -9.57 -8.96
N ARG A 61 6.54 -9.35 -9.88
CA ARG A 61 6.55 -8.18 -10.76
C ARG A 61 6.54 -6.88 -9.97
N ILE A 62 5.69 -6.81 -8.94
CA ILE A 62 5.59 -5.60 -8.12
C ILE A 62 6.87 -5.39 -7.31
N VAL A 63 7.37 -6.42 -6.66
CA VAL A 63 8.59 -6.34 -5.85
C VAL A 63 9.79 -5.94 -6.71
N ASP A 64 9.95 -6.54 -7.88
CA ASP A 64 11.04 -6.22 -8.79
C ASP A 64 10.98 -4.76 -9.25
N HIS A 65 9.78 -4.27 -9.56
CA HIS A 65 9.59 -2.87 -9.95
C HIS A 65 9.98 -1.93 -8.81
N MET A 66 9.55 -2.24 -7.58
CA MET A 66 9.88 -1.43 -6.41
C MET A 66 11.38 -1.45 -6.11
N LYS A 67 12.02 -2.61 -6.28
CA LYS A 67 13.47 -2.73 -6.08
C LYS A 67 14.27 -1.99 -7.14
N ALA A 68 13.78 -1.93 -8.37
CA ALA A 68 14.43 -1.16 -9.43
C ALA A 68 14.47 0.34 -9.11
N ASN A 69 13.53 0.82 -8.29
CA ASN A 69 13.46 2.20 -7.85
C ASN A 69 13.65 2.31 -6.33
N ALA A 70 14.48 1.45 -5.75
CA ALA A 70 14.57 1.29 -4.30
C ALA A 70 14.88 2.58 -3.55
N ALA A 71 15.81 3.39 -4.06
CA ALA A 71 16.17 4.65 -3.40
C ALA A 71 14.97 5.59 -3.28
N LEU A 72 14.20 5.75 -4.35
CA LEU A 72 13.06 6.64 -4.39
C LEU A 72 11.88 6.07 -3.58
N THR A 73 11.60 4.77 -3.70
CA THR A 73 10.55 4.12 -2.93
C THR A 73 10.83 4.15 -1.43
N LYS A 74 12.06 3.90 -1.02
CA LYS A 74 12.46 3.96 0.38
C LYS A 74 12.25 5.35 0.96
N GLU A 75 12.56 6.39 0.18
CA GLU A 75 12.44 7.77 0.62
C GLU A 75 10.99 8.23 0.68
N ARG A 76 10.15 7.82 -0.27
CA ARG A 76 8.84 8.44 -0.51
C ARG A 76 7.62 7.60 -0.20
N LEU A 77 7.73 6.28 -0.22
CA LEU A 77 6.56 5.40 -0.05
C LEU A 77 6.46 4.83 1.35
N VAL A 78 5.27 4.99 1.95
CA VAL A 78 4.85 4.26 3.15
C VAL A 78 3.56 3.53 2.80
N GLN A 79 3.46 2.24 3.08
CA GLN A 79 2.32 1.44 2.64
C GLN A 79 1.63 0.75 3.80
N ALA A 80 0.32 0.80 3.81
CA ALA A 80 -0.52 0.04 4.72
C ALA A 80 -1.48 -0.83 3.90
N VAL A 81 -1.62 -2.10 4.27
CA VAL A 81 -2.51 -3.03 3.59
C VAL A 81 -3.59 -3.46 4.58
N VAL A 82 -4.85 -3.37 4.17
CA VAL A 82 -5.99 -3.77 5.00
C VAL A 82 -6.52 -5.11 4.48
N LEU A 83 -6.48 -6.10 5.35
CA LEU A 83 -6.97 -7.46 5.08
C LEU A 83 -7.88 -7.87 6.23
N ASP A 84 -9.10 -8.32 5.92
CA ASP A 84 -10.07 -8.70 6.94
C ASP A 84 -9.92 -10.14 7.44
N SER A 85 -9.13 -10.97 6.75
CA SER A 85 -8.89 -12.36 7.13
C SER A 85 -7.63 -12.49 7.98
N LEU A 86 -7.76 -13.14 9.14
CA LEU A 86 -6.60 -13.44 9.99
C LEU A 86 -5.59 -14.31 9.25
N VAL A 87 -6.06 -15.28 8.47
CA VAL A 87 -5.19 -16.16 7.69
C VAL A 87 -4.39 -15.35 6.68
N GLN A 88 -5.05 -14.46 5.94
CA GLN A 88 -4.38 -13.62 4.95
C GLN A 88 -3.37 -12.67 5.61
N ARG A 89 -3.70 -12.08 6.76
CA ARG A 89 -2.75 -11.22 7.49
C ARG A 89 -1.53 -12.01 7.94
N THR A 90 -1.72 -13.22 8.42
CA THR A 90 -0.61 -14.08 8.85
C THR A 90 0.29 -14.46 7.67
N LEU A 91 -0.29 -14.83 6.54
CA LEU A 91 0.46 -15.13 5.31
C LEU A 91 1.21 -13.92 4.80
N PHE A 92 0.59 -12.76 4.79
CA PHE A 92 1.22 -11.51 4.38
C PHE A 92 2.44 -11.20 5.25
N TYR A 93 2.29 -11.35 6.56
CA TYR A 93 3.37 -11.11 7.51
C TYR A 93 4.55 -12.06 7.26
N GLY A 94 4.26 -13.37 7.10
CA GLY A 94 5.29 -14.36 6.82
C GLY A 94 6.04 -14.12 5.53
N VAL A 95 5.32 -13.76 4.46
CA VAL A 95 5.94 -13.42 3.18
C VAL A 95 6.81 -12.17 3.29
N SER A 96 6.35 -11.18 4.07
CA SER A 96 7.11 -9.94 4.28
C SER A 96 8.43 -10.18 5.02
N LEU A 97 8.48 -11.16 5.91
CA LEU A 97 9.74 -11.54 6.58
C LEU A 97 10.73 -12.20 5.62
N LEU A 98 10.22 -13.01 4.68
CA LEU A 98 11.06 -13.72 3.71
C LEU A 98 11.52 -12.85 2.56
N SER A 99 10.70 -11.88 2.16
CA SER A 99 10.98 -11.00 1.02
C SER A 99 10.58 -9.57 1.40
N PRO A 100 11.40 -8.90 2.21
CA PRO A 100 11.07 -7.56 2.68
C PRO A 100 11.07 -6.54 1.54
N LEU A 101 10.12 -5.61 1.60
CA LEU A 101 10.04 -4.49 0.67
C LEU A 101 11.00 -3.37 1.11
N PRO A 102 11.50 -2.55 0.17
CA PRO A 102 12.46 -1.49 0.49
C PRO A 102 11.83 -0.25 1.14
N PHE A 103 10.61 -0.34 1.65
CA PHE A 103 9.88 0.76 2.26
C PHE A 103 9.05 0.26 3.44
N PRO A 104 8.63 1.14 4.37
CA PRO A 104 7.77 0.76 5.47
C PRO A 104 6.45 0.19 4.96
N ASN A 105 6.08 -0.98 5.44
CA ASN A 105 4.90 -1.71 4.96
C ASN A 105 4.31 -2.48 6.13
N LYS A 106 3.02 -2.27 6.40
CA LYS A 106 2.36 -2.90 7.53
C LYS A 106 0.95 -3.33 7.17
N VAL A 107 0.51 -4.45 7.74
CA VAL A 107 -0.83 -4.99 7.51
C VAL A 107 -1.74 -4.68 8.69
N PHE A 108 -3.00 -4.39 8.40
CA PHE A 108 -4.02 -4.02 9.39
C PHE A 108 -5.32 -4.78 9.11
N ALA A 109 -6.12 -4.97 10.15
CA ALA A 109 -7.49 -5.46 10.02
C ALA A 109 -8.49 -4.32 9.81
N ASP A 110 -8.13 -3.11 10.25
CA ASP A 110 -9.03 -1.95 10.31
C ASP A 110 -8.45 -0.79 9.48
N PRO A 111 -9.21 -0.24 8.51
CA PRO A 111 -8.73 0.87 7.69
C PRO A 111 -8.46 2.15 8.48
N GLU A 112 -9.15 2.39 9.57
CA GLU A 112 -8.89 3.57 10.40
C GLU A 112 -7.53 3.49 11.09
N ALA A 113 -7.21 2.32 11.64
CA ALA A 113 -5.89 2.08 12.24
C ALA A 113 -4.77 2.22 11.19
N ALA A 114 -5.01 1.72 9.99
CA ALA A 114 -4.08 1.85 8.87
C ALA A 114 -3.83 3.32 8.51
N ARG A 115 -4.88 4.12 8.43
CA ARG A 115 -4.77 5.54 8.13
C ARG A 115 -4.00 6.29 9.22
N ARG A 116 -4.28 6.02 10.48
CA ARG A 116 -3.56 6.65 11.59
C ARG A 116 -2.07 6.32 11.56
N TRP A 117 -1.74 5.09 11.24
CA TRP A 117 -0.34 4.68 11.12
C TRP A 117 0.35 5.43 9.96
N LEU A 118 -0.31 5.54 8.81
CA LEU A 118 0.24 6.30 7.68
C LEU A 118 0.45 7.77 8.04
N GLU A 119 -0.51 8.39 8.71
CA GLU A 119 -0.39 9.77 9.17
C GLU A 119 0.81 9.95 10.08
N SER A 120 1.00 9.02 11.01
CA SER A 120 2.14 9.03 11.92
C SER A 120 3.48 8.89 11.18
N GLU A 121 3.57 7.94 10.26
CA GLU A 121 4.80 7.69 9.48
C GLU A 121 5.16 8.86 8.57
N LEU A 122 4.16 9.54 8.04
CA LEU A 122 4.36 10.71 7.17
C LEU A 122 4.60 12.00 7.95
N GLY A 123 4.54 11.95 9.28
CA GLY A 123 4.66 13.14 10.11
C GLY A 123 3.41 14.03 10.07
N LEU A 124 2.31 13.51 9.57
CA LEU A 124 1.04 14.21 9.58
C LEU A 124 0.34 13.98 10.91
N ARG A 125 -0.28 15.01 11.44
CA ARG A 125 -1.10 14.87 12.64
C ARG A 125 -2.52 15.25 12.28
N SER A 126 -3.47 14.53 12.87
CA SER A 126 -4.85 14.97 12.74
C SER A 126 -4.97 16.36 13.35
N GLU A 127 -5.87 17.16 12.83
CA GLU A 127 -6.14 18.49 13.38
C GLU A 127 -6.56 18.42 14.85
N LEU A 128 -7.27 17.36 15.21
CA LEU A 128 -7.67 17.14 16.60
C LEU A 128 -6.44 16.92 17.49
N GLY A 129 -5.48 16.14 17.05
CA GLY A 129 -4.27 15.90 17.82
C GLY A 129 -3.41 17.14 17.99
N ARG A 130 -3.38 18.00 16.97
CA ARG A 130 -2.62 19.25 17.03
C ARG A 130 -3.34 20.34 17.80
N GLY A 131 -4.64 20.36 17.71
CA GLY A 131 -5.45 21.34 18.40
C GLY A 131 -5.65 21.08 19.88
N ALA A 132 -5.24 19.92 20.32
CA ALA A 132 -5.39 19.53 21.71
C ALA A 132 -4.36 20.23 22.60
#